data_720cdcb0364c90dc2e1e97e3fe8dc26a
#
_entry.id   720cdcb0364c90dc2e1e97e3fe8dc26a
#
_cell.length_a   1.000
_cell.length_b   1.000
_cell.length_c   1.000
_cell.angle_alpha   90.00
_cell.angle_beta   90.00
_cell.angle_gamma   90.00
#
_symmetry.space_group_name_H-M   'P 1'
#
loop_
_entity.id
_entity.type
_entity.pdbx_description
1 polymer ?
#
loop_
_entity_poly.entity_id
_entity_poly.type
_entity_poly.pdbx_seq_one_letter_code
_entity_poly.pdbx_strand_id
1 'polypeptide(L)'
;MIEKIKQIYSTLTGNDRLLADYIIANPEEVVTMNINELAKRASVSSSSVSRFAKLLFGMTFPQFKVAIAKSISRSQDDEKHDYNVELTESLYQIEKKYVNNIDKVLKEVIGLNNTQIINEVASLIAKSENIYIFGIGASGLATQDFAQKLIKLGKRAIFNFDANLAILNSSLCTSKDLVIAISYSGLTKEVLIPVKKAKRQNCPVVAITGGKKNRLSSISDYVLSIPLAESKIIRLTAIYSRYGQFALVDILYLAVMKELGK
;
A
#
# COMPACT_ATOMS: atom_id res chain seq x y z
N MET A 1 22.95 2.61 7.56
CA MET A 1 24.07 3.15 8.40
C MET A 1 23.57 3.44 9.81
N ILE A 2 22.46 4.13 9.98
CA ILE A 2 21.89 4.48 11.31
C ILE A 2 21.67 3.22 12.18
N GLU A 3 21.10 2.16 11.63
CA GLU A 3 20.91 0.90 12.38
C GLU A 3 22.26 0.27 12.85
N LYS A 4 23.32 0.36 12.04
CA LYS A 4 24.64 -0.10 12.48
C LYS A 4 25.19 0.70 13.67
N ILE A 5 24.92 2.02 13.69
CA ILE A 5 25.29 2.86 14.84
C ILE A 5 24.50 2.44 16.08
N LYS A 6 23.19 2.20 15.95
CA LYS A 6 22.33 1.73 17.05
C LYS A 6 22.78 0.36 17.60
N GLN A 7 23.17 -0.57 16.72
CA GLN A 7 23.67 -1.90 17.14
C GLN A 7 24.92 -1.84 18.02
N ILE A 8 25.83 -0.91 17.73
CA ILE A 8 27.07 -0.74 18.52
C ILE A 8 26.95 0.31 19.63
N TYR A 9 25.78 0.95 19.78
CA TYR A 9 25.57 2.10 20.67
C TYR A 9 25.95 1.80 22.13
N SER A 10 25.64 0.62 22.63
CA SER A 10 25.96 0.21 24.00
C SER A 10 27.47 0.12 24.28
N THR A 11 28.28 -0.06 23.23
CA THR A 11 29.75 -0.15 23.33
C THR A 11 30.44 1.20 23.17
N LEU A 12 29.72 2.23 22.71
CA LEU A 12 30.29 3.55 22.48
C LEU A 12 30.46 4.33 23.80
N THR A 13 31.57 5.05 23.90
CA THR A 13 31.89 5.89 25.06
C THR A 13 32.44 7.26 24.63
N GLY A 14 32.38 8.27 25.50
CA GLY A 14 32.97 9.59 25.28
C GLY A 14 32.47 10.25 23.99
N ASN A 15 33.41 10.75 23.18
CA ASN A 15 33.11 11.48 21.94
C ASN A 15 32.36 10.65 20.89
N ASP A 16 32.58 9.32 20.86
CA ASP A 16 31.91 8.45 19.91
C ASP A 16 30.42 8.31 20.25
N ARG A 17 30.07 8.34 21.54
CA ARG A 17 28.68 8.33 21.99
C ARG A 17 27.97 9.66 21.67
N LEU A 18 28.63 10.81 21.92
CA LEU A 18 28.09 12.12 21.57
C LEU A 18 27.80 12.25 20.06
N LEU A 19 28.71 11.74 19.25
CA LEU A 19 28.53 11.68 17.78
C LEU A 19 27.37 10.79 17.39
N ALA A 20 27.26 9.60 17.97
CA ALA A 20 26.16 8.68 17.71
C ALA A 20 24.81 9.29 18.11
N ASP A 21 24.72 9.92 19.29
CA ASP A 21 23.51 10.60 19.75
C ASP A 21 23.04 11.67 18.75
N TYR A 22 23.98 12.55 18.33
CA TYR A 22 23.64 13.60 17.37
C TYR A 22 23.20 13.05 16.01
N ILE A 23 23.94 12.05 15.48
CA ILE A 23 23.67 11.45 14.17
C ILE A 23 22.32 10.71 14.17
N ILE A 24 21.99 9.99 15.25
CA ILE A 24 20.71 9.28 15.37
C ILE A 24 19.54 10.25 15.49
N ALA A 25 19.72 11.36 16.23
CA ALA A 25 18.68 12.36 16.43
C ALA A 25 18.43 13.24 15.19
N ASN A 26 19.48 13.53 14.40
CA ASN A 26 19.43 14.53 13.29
C ASN A 26 20.04 14.00 11.99
N PRO A 27 19.64 12.82 11.48
CA PRO A 27 20.31 12.18 10.36
C PRO A 27 20.23 12.99 9.05
N GLU A 28 19.15 13.69 8.80
CA GLU A 28 18.95 14.50 7.60
C GLU A 28 19.88 15.73 7.57
N GLU A 29 20.06 16.38 8.72
CA GLU A 29 20.98 17.50 8.84
C GLU A 29 22.44 17.05 8.60
N VAL A 30 22.83 15.90 9.15
CA VAL A 30 24.19 15.35 9.02
C VAL A 30 24.61 15.15 7.56
N VAL A 31 23.67 14.78 6.68
CA VAL A 31 23.96 14.61 5.24
C VAL A 31 24.38 15.91 4.56
N THR A 32 23.86 17.05 5.00
CA THR A 32 24.17 18.35 4.42
C THR A 32 25.42 19.00 5.03
N MET A 33 25.79 18.64 6.27
CA MET A 33 26.89 19.24 7.02
C MET A 33 28.28 18.90 6.45
N ASN A 34 29.22 19.83 6.61
CA ASN A 34 30.64 19.52 6.51
C ASN A 34 31.18 18.96 7.86
N ILE A 35 32.41 18.46 7.86
CA ILE A 35 33.00 17.79 9.03
C ILE A 35 33.11 18.72 10.25
N ASN A 36 33.41 20.02 10.03
CA ASN A 36 33.56 21.01 11.11
C ASN A 36 32.19 21.37 11.72
N GLU A 37 31.16 21.45 10.91
CA GLU A 37 29.76 21.67 11.35
C GLU A 37 29.27 20.51 12.21
N LEU A 38 29.44 19.27 11.76
CA LEU A 38 29.06 18.11 12.55
C LEU A 38 29.85 18.05 13.85
N ALA A 39 31.16 18.30 13.82
CA ALA A 39 32.00 18.31 15.03
C ALA A 39 31.50 19.34 16.05
N LYS A 40 31.19 20.57 15.59
CA LYS A 40 30.64 21.64 16.43
C LYS A 40 29.28 21.26 17.03
N ARG A 41 28.36 20.73 16.22
CA ARG A 41 27.01 20.35 16.67
C ARG A 41 27.02 19.18 17.66
N ALA A 42 27.89 18.20 17.46
CA ALA A 42 28.04 17.06 18.35
C ALA A 42 28.99 17.32 19.52
N SER A 43 29.52 18.56 19.68
CA SER A 43 30.44 18.96 20.75
C SER A 43 31.72 18.11 20.81
N VAL A 44 32.29 17.77 19.64
CA VAL A 44 33.52 17.00 19.49
C VAL A 44 34.49 17.67 18.53
N SER A 45 35.71 17.15 18.37
CA SER A 45 36.68 17.63 17.37
C SER A 45 36.41 17.03 15.98
N SER A 46 36.82 17.73 14.90
CA SER A 46 36.75 17.20 13.53
C SER A 46 37.57 15.92 13.35
N SER A 47 38.67 15.76 14.11
CA SER A 47 39.45 14.55 14.15
C SER A 47 38.66 13.38 14.77
N SER A 48 37.82 13.63 15.77
CA SER A 48 36.92 12.61 16.36
C SER A 48 35.90 12.16 15.33
N VAL A 49 35.30 13.06 14.54
CA VAL A 49 34.37 12.71 13.47
C VAL A 49 35.03 11.84 12.41
N SER A 50 36.24 12.22 11.95
CA SER A 50 36.99 11.43 10.97
C SER A 50 37.34 10.05 11.49
N ARG A 51 37.80 9.97 12.75
CA ARG A 51 38.13 8.72 13.43
C ARG A 51 36.90 7.80 13.61
N PHE A 52 35.78 8.36 14.03
CA PHE A 52 34.51 7.63 14.16
C PHE A 52 34.11 6.96 12.84
N ALA A 53 34.12 7.70 11.73
CA ALA A 53 33.80 7.16 10.41
C ALA A 53 34.81 6.08 9.97
N LYS A 54 36.12 6.30 10.20
CA LYS A 54 37.18 5.43 9.71
C LYS A 54 37.36 4.18 10.57
N LEU A 55 37.39 4.30 11.90
CA LEU A 55 37.67 3.17 12.79
C LEU A 55 36.46 2.26 12.99
N LEU A 56 35.25 2.84 13.13
CA LEU A 56 34.04 2.03 13.39
C LEU A 56 33.39 1.51 12.11
N PHE A 57 33.56 2.21 10.97
CA PHE A 57 32.86 1.85 9.74
C PHE A 57 33.76 1.69 8.51
N GLY A 58 35.06 1.90 8.65
CA GLY A 58 36.02 1.76 7.53
C GLY A 58 35.85 2.78 6.41
N MET A 59 35.23 3.95 6.69
CA MET A 59 34.81 4.91 5.69
C MET A 59 35.46 6.29 5.87
N THR A 60 35.71 7.01 4.78
CA THR A 60 35.95 8.46 4.86
C THR A 60 34.68 9.20 5.23
N PHE A 61 34.79 10.43 5.75
CA PHE A 61 33.60 11.22 6.12
C PHE A 61 32.60 11.44 4.94
N PRO A 62 33.04 11.74 3.72
CA PRO A 62 32.13 11.80 2.57
C PRO A 62 31.40 10.49 2.29
N GLN A 63 32.10 9.35 2.34
CA GLN A 63 31.51 8.01 2.19
C GLN A 63 30.51 7.69 3.30
N PHE A 64 30.82 8.11 4.53
CA PHE A 64 29.96 7.94 5.69
C PHE A 64 28.65 8.75 5.53
N LYS A 65 28.72 10.00 5.05
CA LYS A 65 27.53 10.80 4.72
C LYS A 65 26.65 10.15 3.64
N VAL A 66 27.28 9.64 2.58
CA VAL A 66 26.54 8.89 1.53
C VAL A 66 25.86 7.65 2.12
N ALA A 67 26.51 6.95 3.03
CA ALA A 67 25.95 5.79 3.70
C ALA A 67 24.80 6.16 4.66
N ILE A 68 24.84 7.33 5.31
CA ILE A 68 23.72 7.88 6.08
C ILE A 68 22.56 8.25 5.15
N ALA A 69 22.83 8.99 4.06
CA ALA A 69 21.81 9.35 3.07
C ALA A 69 21.10 8.13 2.50
N LYS A 70 21.83 7.08 2.14
CA LYS A 70 21.27 5.78 1.71
C LYS A 70 20.47 5.10 2.82
N SER A 71 20.84 5.29 4.08
CA SER A 71 20.09 4.73 5.21
C SER A 71 18.78 5.49 5.44
N ILE A 72 18.76 6.81 5.23
CA ILE A 72 17.54 7.64 5.28
C ILE A 72 16.61 7.27 4.12
N SER A 73 17.15 7.20 2.89
CA SER A 73 16.35 6.76 1.73
C SER A 73 15.82 5.33 1.90
N ARG A 74 16.61 4.42 2.48
CA ARG A 74 16.16 3.06 2.81
C ARG A 74 15.12 3.06 3.94
N SER A 75 15.27 3.90 4.97
CA SER A 75 14.25 4.02 6.01
C SER A 75 12.95 4.62 5.47
N GLN A 76 13.02 5.54 4.51
CA GLN A 76 11.84 6.05 3.80
C GLN A 76 11.25 5.01 2.82
N ASP A 77 12.09 4.17 2.19
CA ASP A 77 11.64 3.05 1.36
C ASP A 77 11.23 1.81 2.19
N ASP A 78 11.86 1.57 3.34
CA ASP A 78 11.49 0.52 4.29
C ASP A 78 10.26 0.93 5.13
N GLU A 79 10.05 2.20 5.45
CA GLU A 79 8.77 2.71 5.93
C GLU A 79 7.65 2.51 4.89
N LYS A 80 7.97 2.48 3.59
CA LYS A 80 7.01 2.12 2.54
C LYS A 80 6.60 0.65 2.56
N HIS A 81 7.33 -0.25 3.23
CA HIS A 81 7.09 -1.70 3.09
C HIS A 81 7.22 -2.54 4.36
N ASP A 82 7.27 -1.96 5.56
CA ASP A 82 7.34 -2.74 6.80
C ASP A 82 5.96 -3.19 7.29
N TYR A 83 5.36 -4.09 6.50
CA TYR A 83 4.12 -4.79 6.84
C TYR A 83 4.38 -6.11 7.59
N ASN A 84 5.64 -6.38 7.97
CA ASN A 84 6.02 -7.59 8.69
C ASN A 84 5.93 -7.36 10.19
N VAL A 85 5.53 -8.39 10.93
CA VAL A 85 5.64 -8.45 12.39
C VAL A 85 6.82 -9.35 12.73
N GLU A 86 7.74 -8.86 13.55
CA GLU A 86 8.85 -9.64 14.06
C GLU A 86 8.46 -10.31 15.38
N LEU A 87 8.91 -11.55 15.60
CA LEU A 87 8.61 -12.31 16.83
C LEU A 87 9.16 -11.65 18.09
N THR A 88 10.10 -10.72 17.95
CA THR A 88 10.74 -9.96 19.03
C THR A 88 9.99 -8.68 19.40
N GLU A 89 9.02 -8.27 18.59
CA GLU A 89 8.24 -7.06 18.83
C GLU A 89 7.27 -7.25 20.01
N SER A 90 7.21 -6.27 20.90
CA SER A 90 6.18 -6.20 21.92
C SER A 90 4.80 -5.93 21.32
N LEU A 91 3.72 -6.34 22.01
CA LEU A 91 2.35 -6.07 21.54
C LEU A 91 2.12 -4.56 21.30
N TYR A 92 2.63 -3.69 22.16
CA TYR A 92 2.54 -2.23 21.98
C TYR A 92 3.19 -1.75 20.66
N GLN A 93 4.35 -2.32 20.30
CA GLN A 93 5.01 -2.00 19.02
C GLN A 93 4.17 -2.48 17.82
N ILE A 94 3.61 -3.69 17.92
CA ILE A 94 2.71 -4.27 16.90
C ILE A 94 1.47 -3.39 16.72
N GLU A 95 0.81 -2.98 17.81
CA GLU A 95 -0.38 -2.11 17.77
C GLU A 95 -0.08 -0.77 17.10
N LYS A 96 1.00 -0.12 17.49
CA LYS A 96 1.44 1.16 16.90
C LYS A 96 1.75 1.02 15.42
N LYS A 97 2.48 -0.03 15.04
CA LYS A 97 2.82 -0.34 13.65
C LYS A 97 1.57 -0.65 12.81
N TYR A 98 0.61 -1.38 13.37
CA TYR A 98 -0.66 -1.69 12.72
C TYR A 98 -1.45 -0.42 12.38
N VAL A 99 -1.61 0.51 13.33
CA VAL A 99 -2.32 1.78 13.11
C VAL A 99 -1.62 2.63 12.05
N ASN A 100 -0.29 2.76 12.14
CA ASN A 100 0.49 3.53 11.17
C ASN A 100 0.38 2.96 9.75
N ASN A 101 0.41 1.64 9.61
CA ASN A 101 0.28 0.98 8.32
C ASN A 101 -1.12 1.15 7.71
N ILE A 102 -2.18 1.15 8.53
CA ILE A 102 -3.55 1.44 8.05
C ILE A 102 -3.64 2.89 7.57
N ASP A 103 -3.20 3.86 8.37
CA ASP A 103 -3.20 5.28 7.99
C ASP A 103 -2.49 5.50 6.64
N LYS A 104 -1.34 4.86 6.48
CA LYS A 104 -0.59 4.89 5.24
C LYS A 104 -1.36 4.30 4.06
N VAL A 105 -1.96 3.11 4.24
CA VAL A 105 -2.78 2.46 3.19
C VAL A 105 -3.92 3.36 2.75
N LEU A 106 -4.62 4.01 3.69
CA LEU A 106 -5.72 4.92 3.37
C LEU A 106 -5.25 6.13 2.56
N LYS A 107 -4.14 6.76 2.93
CA LYS A 107 -3.54 7.87 2.20
C LYS A 107 -3.08 7.46 0.79
N GLU A 108 -2.46 6.30 0.66
CA GLU A 108 -2.00 5.79 -0.63
C GLU A 108 -3.16 5.43 -1.58
N VAL A 109 -4.28 4.91 -1.07
CA VAL A 109 -5.48 4.66 -1.89
C VAL A 109 -5.95 5.93 -2.60
N ILE A 110 -5.98 7.05 -1.88
CA ILE A 110 -6.35 8.36 -2.45
C ILE A 110 -5.30 8.81 -3.49
N GLY A 111 -4.02 8.66 -3.20
CA GLY A 111 -2.94 9.07 -4.11
C GLY A 111 -2.82 8.23 -5.39
N LEU A 112 -3.22 6.95 -5.35
CA LEU A 112 -3.16 6.04 -6.49
C LEU A 112 -4.30 6.24 -7.49
N ASN A 113 -5.42 6.80 -7.07
CA ASN A 113 -6.63 6.95 -7.86
C ASN A 113 -7.01 8.44 -7.97
N ASN A 114 -7.02 8.98 -9.19
CA ASN A 114 -7.46 10.35 -9.38
C ASN A 114 -8.99 10.45 -9.31
N THR A 115 -9.48 11.63 -8.95
CA THR A 115 -10.91 11.91 -8.80
C THR A 115 -11.69 11.69 -10.08
N GLN A 116 -11.08 11.91 -11.24
CA GLN A 116 -11.74 11.73 -12.53
C GLN A 116 -12.13 10.27 -12.76
N ILE A 117 -11.20 9.31 -12.56
CA ILE A 117 -11.51 7.88 -12.76
C ILE A 117 -12.55 7.38 -11.75
N ILE A 118 -12.55 7.90 -10.52
CA ILE A 118 -13.58 7.59 -9.52
C ILE A 118 -14.95 8.05 -9.99
N ASN A 119 -15.07 9.28 -10.51
CA ASN A 119 -16.31 9.82 -11.04
C ASN A 119 -16.79 9.05 -12.28
N GLU A 120 -15.90 8.70 -13.20
CA GLU A 120 -16.24 7.89 -14.38
C GLU A 120 -16.80 6.51 -13.97
N VAL A 121 -16.15 5.83 -13.02
CA VAL A 121 -16.61 4.53 -12.51
C VAL A 121 -17.95 4.69 -11.76
N ALA A 122 -18.11 5.73 -10.96
CA ALA A 122 -19.38 6.01 -10.27
C ALA A 122 -20.53 6.24 -11.26
N SER A 123 -20.30 6.99 -12.33
CA SER A 123 -21.28 7.19 -13.39
C SER A 123 -21.63 5.89 -14.13
N LEU A 124 -20.65 5.03 -14.40
CA LEU A 124 -20.90 3.69 -14.97
C LEU A 124 -21.77 2.85 -14.04
N ILE A 125 -21.47 2.82 -12.75
CA ILE A 125 -22.26 2.10 -11.74
C ILE A 125 -23.69 2.63 -11.71
N ALA A 126 -23.85 3.95 -11.72
CA ALA A 126 -25.17 4.60 -11.68
C ALA A 126 -26.02 4.28 -12.92
N LYS A 127 -25.42 4.17 -14.10
CA LYS A 127 -26.12 3.92 -15.38
C LYS A 127 -26.38 2.45 -15.68
N SER A 128 -25.61 1.53 -15.09
CA SER A 128 -25.72 0.10 -15.37
C SER A 128 -27.03 -0.52 -14.90
N GLU A 129 -27.59 -1.45 -15.68
CA GLU A 129 -28.82 -2.19 -15.33
C GLU A 129 -28.54 -3.18 -14.20
N ASN A 130 -27.52 -4.03 -14.36
CA ASN A 130 -27.05 -4.97 -13.36
C ASN A 130 -25.55 -4.78 -13.11
N ILE A 131 -25.11 -5.04 -11.88
CA ILE A 131 -23.71 -4.91 -11.48
C ILE A 131 -23.27 -6.26 -10.94
N TYR A 132 -22.41 -6.95 -11.70
CA TYR A 132 -21.85 -8.25 -11.29
C TYR A 132 -20.51 -8.00 -10.60
N ILE A 133 -20.38 -8.45 -9.36
CA ILE A 133 -19.20 -8.18 -8.57
C ILE A 133 -18.48 -9.50 -8.25
N PHE A 134 -17.22 -9.63 -8.68
CA PHE A 134 -16.42 -10.84 -8.54
C PHE A 134 -15.23 -10.62 -7.61
N GLY A 135 -15.10 -11.47 -6.61
CA GLY A 135 -13.97 -11.51 -5.68
C GLY A 135 -14.14 -12.70 -4.73
N ILE A 136 -13.03 -13.29 -4.29
CA ILE A 136 -13.01 -14.45 -3.42
C ILE A 136 -12.08 -14.24 -2.23
N GLY A 137 -12.22 -15.08 -1.20
CA GLY A 137 -11.43 -14.97 0.02
C GLY A 137 -11.58 -13.61 0.70
N ALA A 138 -10.48 -13.00 1.09
CA ALA A 138 -10.48 -11.68 1.73
C ALA A 138 -11.05 -10.58 0.81
N SER A 139 -10.78 -10.65 -0.50
CA SER A 139 -11.38 -9.74 -1.49
C SER A 139 -12.89 -9.97 -1.64
N GLY A 140 -13.37 -11.20 -1.41
CA GLY A 140 -14.79 -11.53 -1.39
C GLY A 140 -15.57 -10.79 -0.31
N LEU A 141 -14.95 -10.51 0.84
CA LEU A 141 -15.58 -9.70 1.90
C LEU A 141 -15.82 -8.25 1.44
N ALA A 142 -14.85 -7.64 0.81
CA ALA A 142 -15.02 -6.29 0.25
C ALA A 142 -16.06 -6.28 -0.89
N THR A 143 -16.12 -7.32 -1.69
CA THR A 143 -17.10 -7.52 -2.76
C THR A 143 -18.52 -7.62 -2.20
N GLN A 144 -18.72 -8.41 -1.14
CA GLN A 144 -20.01 -8.55 -0.46
C GLN A 144 -20.47 -7.23 0.16
N ASP A 145 -19.58 -6.53 0.85
CA ASP A 145 -19.85 -5.23 1.45
C ASP A 145 -20.29 -4.22 0.37
N PHE A 146 -19.56 -4.18 -0.76
CA PHE A 146 -19.91 -3.29 -1.86
C PHE A 146 -21.27 -3.62 -2.48
N ALA A 147 -21.57 -4.90 -2.69
CA ALA A 147 -22.87 -5.33 -3.19
C ALA A 147 -24.03 -4.86 -2.29
N GLN A 148 -23.88 -5.04 -0.97
CA GLN A 148 -24.89 -4.59 0.00
C GLN A 148 -25.06 -3.06 -0.03
N LYS A 149 -23.99 -2.30 -0.12
CA LYS A 149 -24.00 -0.84 -0.24
C LYS A 149 -24.72 -0.39 -1.50
N LEU A 150 -24.45 -0.99 -2.66
CA LEU A 150 -25.11 -0.68 -3.92
C LEU A 150 -26.62 -1.03 -3.91
N ILE A 151 -26.99 -2.16 -3.29
CA ILE A 151 -28.39 -2.53 -3.11
C ILE A 151 -29.14 -1.48 -2.29
N LYS A 152 -28.53 -0.94 -1.22
CA LYS A 152 -29.11 0.17 -0.43
C LYS A 152 -29.33 1.44 -1.26
N LEU A 153 -28.56 1.67 -2.30
CA LEU A 153 -28.76 2.75 -3.27
C LEU A 153 -29.81 2.41 -4.36
N GLY A 154 -30.43 1.23 -4.30
CA GLY A 154 -31.43 0.79 -5.27
C GLY A 154 -30.82 0.19 -6.54
N LYS A 155 -29.54 -0.17 -6.55
CA LYS A 155 -28.88 -0.82 -7.69
C LYS A 155 -29.04 -2.34 -7.59
N ARG A 156 -29.11 -3.00 -8.75
CA ARG A 156 -29.12 -4.47 -8.84
C ARG A 156 -27.67 -4.97 -8.82
N ALA A 157 -27.16 -5.25 -7.64
CA ALA A 157 -25.82 -5.78 -7.44
C ALA A 157 -25.86 -7.29 -7.16
N ILE A 158 -25.11 -8.08 -7.93
CA ILE A 158 -25.09 -9.54 -7.90
C ILE A 158 -23.69 -9.98 -7.47
N PHE A 159 -23.62 -10.65 -6.34
CA PHE A 159 -22.39 -11.19 -5.77
C PHE A 159 -22.59 -12.63 -5.30
N ASN A 160 -21.59 -13.48 -5.51
CA ASN A 160 -21.55 -14.85 -4.99
C ASN A 160 -20.14 -15.21 -4.53
N PHE A 161 -20.00 -15.87 -3.38
CA PHE A 161 -18.72 -16.44 -2.94
C PHE A 161 -18.31 -17.68 -3.77
N ASP A 162 -19.28 -18.35 -4.38
CA ASP A 162 -19.05 -19.52 -5.21
C ASP A 162 -18.51 -19.10 -6.59
N ALA A 163 -17.30 -19.57 -6.93
CA ALA A 163 -16.64 -19.25 -8.19
C ALA A 163 -17.41 -19.81 -9.40
N ASN A 164 -18.11 -20.94 -9.29
CA ASN A 164 -18.90 -21.51 -10.39
C ASN A 164 -20.12 -20.64 -10.68
N LEU A 165 -20.80 -20.15 -9.64
CA LEU A 165 -21.90 -19.19 -9.80
C LEU A 165 -21.41 -17.86 -10.40
N ALA A 166 -20.22 -17.38 -10.04
CA ALA A 166 -19.62 -16.22 -10.67
C ALA A 166 -19.40 -16.43 -12.18
N ILE A 167 -18.92 -17.60 -12.58
CA ILE A 167 -18.75 -18.00 -13.99
C ILE A 167 -20.10 -18.06 -14.72
N LEU A 168 -21.11 -18.64 -14.10
CA LEU A 168 -22.47 -18.71 -14.68
C LEU A 168 -23.06 -17.30 -14.87
N ASN A 169 -23.01 -16.48 -13.82
CA ASN A 169 -23.49 -15.08 -13.87
C ASN A 169 -22.77 -14.25 -14.94
N SER A 170 -21.47 -14.46 -15.14
CA SER A 170 -20.74 -13.77 -16.19
C SER A 170 -21.21 -14.07 -17.61
N SER A 171 -21.96 -15.17 -17.80
CA SER A 171 -22.58 -15.51 -19.10
C SER A 171 -23.86 -14.72 -19.38
N LEU A 172 -24.44 -14.14 -18.35
CA LEU A 172 -25.68 -13.34 -18.43
C LEU A 172 -25.38 -11.86 -18.65
N CYS A 173 -24.10 -11.45 -18.48
CA CYS A 173 -23.70 -10.06 -18.65
C CYS A 173 -23.93 -9.59 -20.10
N THR A 174 -24.34 -8.36 -20.23
CA THR A 174 -24.54 -7.65 -21.52
C THR A 174 -23.74 -6.34 -21.51
N SER A 175 -23.76 -5.63 -22.64
CA SER A 175 -23.14 -4.29 -22.73
C SER A 175 -23.85 -3.20 -21.90
N LYS A 176 -25.05 -3.47 -21.35
CA LYS A 176 -25.77 -2.57 -20.46
C LYS A 176 -25.45 -2.81 -18.98
N ASP A 177 -24.73 -3.86 -18.69
CA ASP A 177 -24.33 -4.26 -17.36
C ASP A 177 -22.91 -3.79 -17.05
N LEU A 178 -22.46 -3.98 -15.83
CA LEU A 178 -21.11 -3.69 -15.38
C LEU A 178 -20.55 -4.86 -14.59
N VAL A 179 -19.30 -5.22 -14.86
CA VAL A 179 -18.53 -6.11 -14.00
C VAL A 179 -17.56 -5.31 -13.15
N ILE A 180 -17.56 -5.56 -11.85
CA ILE A 180 -16.56 -5.06 -10.91
C ILE A 180 -15.80 -6.26 -10.35
N ALA A 181 -14.50 -6.33 -10.60
CA ALA A 181 -13.64 -7.42 -10.21
C ALA A 181 -12.62 -6.99 -9.16
N ILE A 182 -12.68 -7.59 -7.95
CA ILE A 182 -11.78 -7.27 -6.85
C ILE A 182 -10.80 -8.41 -6.63
N SER A 183 -9.52 -8.18 -6.91
CA SER A 183 -8.45 -9.15 -6.68
C SER A 183 -7.13 -8.45 -6.39
N TYR A 184 -6.61 -8.60 -5.18
CA TYR A 184 -5.36 -7.97 -4.76
C TYR A 184 -4.18 -8.34 -5.68
N SER A 185 -3.98 -9.61 -5.97
CA SER A 185 -2.90 -10.05 -6.86
C SER A 185 -3.16 -9.77 -8.33
N GLY A 186 -4.43 -9.64 -8.70
CA GLY A 186 -4.87 -9.60 -10.09
C GLY A 186 -4.58 -10.90 -10.88
N LEU A 187 -4.27 -12.00 -10.19
CA LEU A 187 -3.88 -13.30 -10.77
C LEU A 187 -4.86 -14.43 -10.43
N THR A 188 -5.86 -14.18 -9.60
CA THR A 188 -6.82 -15.16 -9.11
C THR A 188 -7.66 -15.70 -10.27
N LYS A 189 -7.54 -16.99 -10.56
CA LYS A 189 -8.20 -17.63 -11.72
C LYS A 189 -9.72 -17.51 -11.65
N GLU A 190 -10.28 -17.69 -10.47
CA GLU A 190 -11.72 -17.63 -10.16
C GLU A 190 -12.31 -16.22 -10.38
N VAL A 191 -11.48 -15.19 -10.45
CA VAL A 191 -11.86 -13.83 -10.84
C VAL A 191 -11.59 -13.58 -12.32
N LEU A 192 -10.45 -14.04 -12.82
CA LEU A 192 -10.05 -13.83 -14.21
C LEU A 192 -10.95 -14.53 -15.23
N ILE A 193 -11.46 -15.76 -14.91
CA ILE A 193 -12.32 -16.52 -15.82
C ILE A 193 -13.65 -15.80 -16.07
N PRO A 194 -14.46 -15.43 -15.04
CA PRO A 194 -15.69 -14.71 -15.27
C PRO A 194 -15.48 -13.34 -15.92
N VAL A 195 -14.41 -12.60 -15.57
CA VAL A 195 -14.07 -11.34 -16.22
C VAL A 195 -13.84 -11.51 -17.72
N LYS A 196 -13.02 -12.49 -18.13
CA LYS A 196 -12.80 -12.77 -19.56
C LYS A 196 -14.07 -13.14 -20.29
N LYS A 197 -14.98 -13.85 -19.62
CA LYS A 197 -16.26 -14.25 -20.20
C LYS A 197 -17.17 -13.04 -20.40
N ALA A 198 -17.28 -12.16 -19.41
CA ALA A 198 -18.04 -10.91 -19.49
C ALA A 198 -17.47 -9.99 -20.60
N LYS A 199 -16.15 -9.88 -20.73
CA LYS A 199 -15.50 -9.13 -21.83
C LYS A 199 -15.91 -9.63 -23.22
N ARG A 200 -16.07 -10.94 -23.40
CA ARG A 200 -16.56 -11.51 -24.68
C ARG A 200 -18.00 -11.14 -25.00
N GLN A 201 -18.77 -10.73 -23.98
CA GLN A 201 -20.14 -10.22 -24.11
C GLN A 201 -20.18 -8.67 -24.26
N ASN A 202 -19.01 -8.04 -24.46
CA ASN A 202 -18.86 -6.58 -24.50
C ASN A 202 -19.33 -5.87 -23.21
N CYS A 203 -19.36 -6.57 -22.08
CA CYS A 203 -19.68 -5.98 -20.80
C CYS A 203 -18.49 -5.15 -20.29
N PRO A 204 -18.68 -3.89 -19.90
CA PRO A 204 -17.63 -3.08 -19.28
C PRO A 204 -17.10 -3.72 -17.99
N VAL A 205 -15.79 -3.58 -17.75
CA VAL A 205 -15.12 -4.17 -16.59
C VAL A 205 -14.33 -3.12 -15.85
N VAL A 206 -14.57 -3.01 -14.55
CA VAL A 206 -13.76 -2.26 -13.58
C VAL A 206 -12.95 -3.24 -12.73
N ALA A 207 -11.66 -3.08 -12.69
CA ALA A 207 -10.77 -3.81 -11.78
C ALA A 207 -10.45 -2.99 -10.54
N ILE A 208 -10.53 -3.60 -9.36
CA ILE A 208 -9.95 -3.11 -8.10
C ILE A 208 -8.83 -4.07 -7.73
N THR A 209 -7.55 -3.62 -7.85
CA THR A 209 -6.41 -4.53 -7.75
C THR A 209 -5.17 -3.90 -7.15
N GLY A 210 -4.26 -4.70 -6.61
CA GLY A 210 -2.97 -4.25 -6.07
C GLY A 210 -2.01 -3.87 -7.19
N GLY A 211 -1.53 -2.62 -7.13
CA GLY A 211 -0.63 -2.08 -8.16
C GLY A 211 -1.33 -1.83 -9.51
N LYS A 212 -0.59 -1.19 -10.43
CA LYS A 212 -1.14 -0.74 -11.72
C LYS A 212 -1.06 -1.79 -12.84
N LYS A 213 -0.18 -2.79 -12.74
CA LYS A 213 0.10 -3.75 -13.83
C LYS A 213 0.01 -5.20 -13.34
N ASN A 214 -1.05 -5.90 -13.73
CA ASN A 214 -1.23 -7.34 -13.52
C ASN A 214 -2.21 -7.90 -14.57
N ARG A 215 -2.52 -9.21 -14.50
CA ARG A 215 -3.41 -9.85 -15.48
C ARG A 215 -4.83 -9.31 -15.47
N LEU A 216 -5.37 -8.97 -14.30
CA LEU A 216 -6.70 -8.41 -14.19
C LEU A 216 -6.76 -7.01 -14.78
N SER A 217 -5.80 -6.14 -14.42
CA SER A 217 -5.73 -4.77 -14.96
C SER A 217 -5.57 -4.76 -16.50
N SER A 218 -4.85 -5.72 -17.07
CA SER A 218 -4.62 -5.78 -18.54
C SER A 218 -5.85 -6.16 -19.38
N ILE A 219 -6.90 -6.71 -18.74
CA ILE A 219 -8.13 -7.14 -19.42
C ILE A 219 -9.36 -6.30 -19.05
N SER A 220 -9.17 -5.29 -18.20
CA SER A 220 -10.23 -4.42 -17.68
C SER A 220 -10.24 -3.06 -18.39
N ASP A 221 -11.40 -2.42 -18.49
CA ASP A 221 -11.55 -1.11 -19.13
C ASP A 221 -11.15 0.03 -18.17
N TYR A 222 -11.42 -0.15 -16.88
CA TYR A 222 -11.07 0.78 -15.82
C TYR A 222 -10.29 0.06 -14.74
N VAL A 223 -9.26 0.71 -14.21
CA VAL A 223 -8.41 0.14 -13.17
C VAL A 223 -8.32 1.10 -12.00
N LEU A 224 -8.80 0.66 -10.87
CA LEU A 224 -8.65 1.31 -9.58
C LEU A 224 -7.60 0.53 -8.76
N SER A 225 -6.62 1.24 -8.26
CA SER A 225 -5.45 0.64 -7.62
C SER A 225 -5.51 0.73 -6.11
N ILE A 226 -5.14 -0.34 -5.43
CA ILE A 226 -4.84 -0.33 -4.00
C ILE A 226 -3.34 -0.53 -3.78
N PRO A 227 -2.77 -0.02 -2.68
CA PRO A 227 -1.35 -0.17 -2.42
C PRO A 227 -0.95 -1.63 -2.24
N LEU A 228 0.32 -1.93 -2.56
CA LEU A 228 0.91 -3.25 -2.30
C LEU A 228 1.36 -3.32 -0.84
N ALA A 229 0.41 -3.51 0.06
CA ALA A 229 0.50 -3.36 1.50
C ALA A 229 0.44 -4.72 2.24
N GLU A 230 1.13 -5.73 1.74
CA GLU A 230 1.21 -7.03 2.42
C GLU A 230 2.66 -7.50 2.48
N SER A 231 2.99 -8.27 3.52
CA SER A 231 4.30 -8.91 3.63
C SER A 231 4.62 -9.74 2.38
N LYS A 232 5.82 -9.57 1.86
CA LYS A 232 6.34 -10.38 0.74
C LYS A 232 6.84 -11.75 1.21
N ILE A 233 7.22 -11.87 2.48
CA ILE A 233 7.89 -13.05 3.04
C ILE A 233 6.88 -14.09 3.50
N ILE A 234 5.83 -13.68 4.23
CA ILE A 234 4.81 -14.59 4.77
C ILE A 234 3.45 -13.94 4.55
N ARG A 235 2.81 -14.27 3.44
CA ARG A 235 1.42 -13.88 3.20
C ARG A 235 0.46 -14.94 3.71
N LEU A 236 0.33 -15.04 5.03
CA LEU A 236 -0.62 -15.97 5.66
C LEU A 236 -2.06 -15.48 5.54
N THR A 237 -2.27 -14.16 5.53
CA THR A 237 -3.61 -13.55 5.46
C THR A 237 -3.53 -12.15 4.86
N ALA A 238 -4.66 -11.63 4.38
CA ALA A 238 -4.81 -10.25 3.98
C ALA A 238 -5.16 -9.40 5.20
N ILE A 239 -4.28 -8.52 5.61
CA ILE A 239 -4.50 -7.57 6.70
C ILE A 239 -4.71 -6.18 6.13
N TYR A 240 -3.67 -5.58 5.60
CA TYR A 240 -3.64 -4.18 5.17
C TYR A 240 -4.30 -3.96 3.80
N SER A 241 -4.10 -4.88 2.85
CA SER A 241 -4.73 -4.80 1.52
C SER A 241 -6.26 -4.80 1.59
N ARG A 242 -6.83 -5.46 2.59
CA ARG A 242 -8.28 -5.46 2.83
C ARG A 242 -8.78 -4.07 3.19
N TYR A 243 -8.07 -3.33 4.05
CA TYR A 243 -8.44 -1.95 4.37
C TYR A 243 -8.36 -1.03 3.15
N GLY A 244 -7.38 -1.23 2.27
CA GLY A 244 -7.32 -0.52 0.99
C GLY A 244 -8.52 -0.82 0.08
N GLN A 245 -8.98 -2.08 0.03
CA GLN A 245 -10.18 -2.46 -0.71
C GLN A 245 -11.44 -1.84 -0.12
N PHE A 246 -11.65 -1.91 1.20
CA PHE A 246 -12.78 -1.30 1.87
C PHE A 246 -12.82 0.22 1.69
N ALA A 247 -11.68 0.91 1.87
CA ALA A 247 -11.59 2.35 1.68
C ALA A 247 -12.02 2.76 0.26
N LEU A 248 -11.53 2.04 -0.76
CA LEU A 248 -11.88 2.33 -2.14
C LEU A 248 -13.36 2.04 -2.45
N VAL A 249 -13.90 0.96 -1.90
CA VAL A 249 -15.33 0.62 -1.97
C VAL A 249 -16.19 1.71 -1.33
N ASP A 250 -15.78 2.24 -0.17
CA ASP A 250 -16.48 3.33 0.52
C ASP A 250 -16.47 4.63 -0.30
N ILE A 251 -15.30 4.97 -0.87
CA ILE A 251 -15.15 6.14 -1.75
C ILE A 251 -16.07 6.02 -2.97
N LEU A 252 -16.09 4.83 -3.61
CA LEU A 252 -16.98 4.58 -4.75
C LEU A 252 -18.45 4.65 -4.34
N TYR A 253 -18.83 4.07 -3.21
CA TYR A 253 -20.19 4.16 -2.69
C TYR A 253 -20.65 5.62 -2.53
N LEU A 254 -19.82 6.46 -1.89
CA LEU A 254 -20.10 7.88 -1.70
C LEU A 254 -20.18 8.62 -3.05
N ALA A 255 -19.31 8.29 -4.01
CA ALA A 255 -19.33 8.86 -5.34
C ALA A 255 -20.61 8.48 -6.11
N VAL A 256 -21.04 7.21 -6.02
CA VAL A 256 -22.31 6.72 -6.62
C VAL A 256 -23.52 7.38 -5.96
N MET A 257 -23.53 7.51 -4.63
CA MET A 257 -24.58 8.19 -3.89
C MET A 257 -24.74 9.64 -4.39
N LYS A 258 -23.63 10.36 -4.55
CA LYS A 258 -23.61 11.72 -5.10
C LYS A 258 -24.13 11.76 -6.55
N GLU A 259 -23.73 10.82 -7.41
CA GLU A 259 -24.14 10.72 -8.80
C GLU A 259 -25.66 10.47 -8.92
N LEU A 260 -26.25 9.72 -7.98
CA LEU A 260 -27.68 9.41 -7.91
C LEU A 260 -28.51 10.51 -7.22
N GLY A 261 -27.90 11.59 -6.71
CA GLY A 261 -28.57 12.67 -6.00
C GLY A 261 -29.20 12.24 -4.67
N LYS A 262 -28.56 11.30 -3.97
CA LYS A 262 -29.01 10.72 -2.70
C LYS A 262 -28.18 11.16 -1.52
#